data_b7c1181911fa2bb753c0efa6c16c01b2
#
_entry.id   b7c1181911fa2bb753c0efa6c16c01b2
#
_cell.length_a   1.000
_cell.length_b   1.000
_cell.length_c   1.000
_cell.angle_alpha   90.00
_cell.angle_beta   90.00
_cell.angle_gamma   90.00
#
_symmetry.space_group_name_H-M   'P 1'
#
loop_
_entity.id
_entity.type
_entity.pdbx_description
1 polymer ?
#
loop_
_entity_poly.entity_id
_entity_poly.type
_entity_poly.pdbx_seq_one_letter_code
_entity_poly.pdbx_strand_id
1 'polypeptide(L)'
;MVARALAPKPNIGAQMRGITQTTREPAGTRKIIYGKMRVGGNVVFIAHSGSDNKYLHLAVVFATHHINSYEEVWFNDNKIWTASGGFQGDWGTYVTMDTTKLGTSGQSASSVLTPISEWTADHKLSGIAYLAFKLEWYQDKFPQGVPNITAVIMVKR
;
A
#
# COMPACT_ATOMS: atom_id res chain seq x y z
N MET A 1 3.62 -24.11 43.25
CA MET A 1 3.98 -22.72 42.83
C MET A 1 3.73 -22.60 41.32
N VAL A 2 2.70 -21.89 40.91
CA VAL A 2 2.42 -21.67 39.49
C VAL A 2 3.13 -20.37 39.10
N ALA A 3 4.16 -20.45 38.25
CA ALA A 3 4.83 -19.28 37.73
C ALA A 3 3.88 -18.55 36.79
N ARG A 4 3.43 -17.36 37.20
CA ARG A 4 2.61 -16.44 36.40
C ARG A 4 3.52 -15.85 35.33
N ALA A 5 3.37 -16.31 34.08
CA ALA A 5 4.07 -15.73 32.94
C ALA A 5 3.65 -14.25 32.86
N LEU A 6 4.61 -13.34 33.04
CA LEU A 6 4.41 -11.91 32.82
C LEU A 6 4.15 -11.69 31.32
N ALA A 7 2.98 -11.18 31.00
CA ALA A 7 2.66 -10.76 29.65
C ALA A 7 3.71 -9.72 29.18
N PRO A 8 4.21 -9.83 27.93
CA PRO A 8 5.16 -8.86 27.42
C PRO A 8 4.57 -7.45 27.46
N LYS A 9 5.34 -6.49 27.98
CA LYS A 9 4.93 -5.10 28.02
C LYS A 9 4.73 -4.56 26.59
N PRO A 10 3.59 -3.89 26.29
CA PRO A 10 3.40 -3.29 24.99
C PRO A 10 4.48 -2.23 24.73
N ASN A 11 5.10 -2.30 23.53
CA ASN A 11 6.11 -1.32 23.14
C ASN A 11 5.44 0.00 22.71
N ILE A 12 5.31 0.92 23.65
CA ILE A 12 4.67 2.23 23.46
C ILE A 12 5.41 3.09 22.41
N GLY A 13 6.72 2.87 22.24
CA GLY A 13 7.51 3.57 21.22
C GLY A 13 7.09 3.28 19.78
N ALA A 14 6.46 2.13 19.53
CA ALA A 14 5.92 1.79 18.21
C ALA A 14 4.60 2.51 17.91
N GLN A 15 3.86 2.94 18.93
CA GLN A 15 2.57 3.63 18.79
C GLN A 15 2.72 5.11 18.43
N MET A 16 3.88 5.70 18.66
CA MET A 16 4.14 7.13 18.36
C MET A 16 4.56 7.41 16.90
N ARG A 17 4.70 6.39 16.06
CA ARG A 17 5.18 6.51 14.66
C ARG A 17 4.07 6.62 13.61
N GLY A 18 2.86 6.96 13.99
CA GLY A 18 1.71 6.99 13.09
C GLY A 18 1.13 5.58 12.84
N ILE A 19 0.01 5.53 12.12
CA ILE A 19 -0.62 4.24 11.76
C ILE A 19 0.17 3.62 10.61
N THR A 20 1.02 2.65 10.93
CA THR A 20 1.86 1.95 9.96
C THR A 20 1.30 0.59 9.55
N GLN A 21 0.09 0.26 9.95
CA GLN A 21 -0.58 -0.99 9.61
C GLN A 21 -1.52 -0.79 8.41
N THR A 22 -1.50 -1.74 7.49
CA THR A 22 -2.47 -1.81 6.39
C THR A 22 -3.83 -2.26 6.95
N THR A 23 -4.88 -1.52 6.60
CA THR A 23 -6.26 -1.86 6.97
C THR A 23 -7.06 -2.29 5.74
N ARG A 24 -8.20 -2.94 5.98
CA ARG A 24 -9.17 -3.33 4.93
C ARG A 24 -10.55 -2.86 5.36
N GLU A 25 -10.74 -1.54 5.39
CA GLU A 25 -11.99 -0.95 5.83
C GLU A 25 -12.56 -0.06 4.72
N PRO A 26 -13.73 -0.42 4.11
CA PRO A 26 -14.36 0.41 3.09
C PRO A 26 -14.73 1.81 3.58
N ALA A 27 -15.01 1.94 4.88
CA ALA A 27 -15.37 3.19 5.55
C ALA A 27 -14.27 3.68 6.51
N GLY A 28 -13.01 3.34 6.24
CA GLY A 28 -11.87 3.70 7.10
C GLY A 28 -11.68 5.21 7.25
N THR A 29 -11.04 5.60 8.33
CA THR A 29 -10.74 7.00 8.64
C THR A 29 -9.97 7.67 7.51
N ARG A 30 -10.40 8.86 7.11
CA ARG A 30 -9.72 9.69 6.12
C ARG A 30 -8.40 10.20 6.69
N LYS A 31 -7.28 9.81 6.07
CA LYS A 31 -5.95 10.24 6.48
C LYS A 31 -5.58 11.55 5.79
N ILE A 32 -5.23 12.54 6.60
CA ILE A 32 -4.64 13.81 6.15
C ILE A 32 -3.18 13.80 6.59
N ILE A 33 -2.27 14.00 5.64
CA ILE A 33 -0.83 13.88 5.84
C ILE A 33 -0.18 15.24 5.58
N TYR A 34 0.78 15.60 6.43
CA TYR A 34 1.59 16.80 6.28
C TYR A 34 3.07 16.45 6.38
N GLY A 35 3.88 17.05 5.51
CA GLY A 35 5.32 16.81 5.47
C GLY A 35 5.69 15.42 4.94
N LYS A 36 6.77 14.86 5.42
CA LYS A 36 7.28 13.53 5.05
C LYS A 36 6.96 12.52 6.16
N MET A 37 6.22 11.47 5.83
CA MET A 37 5.77 10.49 6.82
C MET A 37 5.61 9.11 6.19
N ARG A 38 5.93 8.05 6.95
CA ARG A 38 5.59 6.67 6.61
C ARG A 38 4.21 6.33 7.16
N VAL A 39 3.31 5.89 6.29
CA VAL A 39 1.92 5.56 6.65
C VAL A 39 1.51 4.20 6.11
N GLY A 40 0.64 3.52 6.83
CA GLY A 40 -0.02 2.30 6.36
C GLY A 40 -1.14 2.62 5.38
N GLY A 41 -1.32 1.77 4.37
CA GLY A 41 -2.39 1.89 3.40
C GLY A 41 -3.71 1.29 3.86
N ASN A 42 -4.79 1.67 3.20
CA ASN A 42 -6.09 1.01 3.31
C ASN A 42 -6.43 0.34 1.98
N VAL A 43 -6.58 -0.98 2.00
CA VAL A 43 -6.96 -1.77 0.81
C VAL A 43 -8.44 -1.56 0.53
N VAL A 44 -8.75 -0.88 -0.56
CA VAL A 44 -10.13 -0.57 -0.98
C VAL A 44 -10.62 -1.45 -2.12
N PHE A 45 -9.72 -2.11 -2.82
CA PHE A 45 -10.04 -3.04 -3.90
C PHE A 45 -9.07 -4.22 -3.89
N ILE A 46 -9.60 -5.41 -4.13
CA ILE A 46 -8.84 -6.65 -4.24
C ILE A 46 -9.50 -7.55 -5.29
N ALA A 47 -8.70 -8.08 -6.21
CA ALA A 47 -9.15 -9.02 -7.22
C ALA A 47 -8.02 -9.99 -7.58
N HIS A 48 -8.40 -11.13 -8.15
CA HIS A 48 -7.46 -12.15 -8.61
C HIS A 48 -7.58 -12.32 -10.12
N SER A 49 -6.49 -12.73 -10.75
CA SER A 49 -6.46 -13.09 -12.16
C SER A 49 -5.40 -14.15 -12.44
N GLY A 50 -5.41 -14.64 -13.70
CA GLY A 50 -4.50 -15.69 -14.14
C GLY A 50 -4.91 -17.09 -13.71
N SER A 51 -4.23 -18.11 -14.21
CA SER A 51 -4.44 -19.51 -13.84
C SER A 51 -4.12 -19.70 -12.37
N ASP A 52 -5.00 -20.41 -11.64
CA ASP A 52 -4.87 -20.69 -10.20
C ASP A 52 -4.73 -19.43 -9.34
N ASN A 53 -5.34 -18.31 -9.78
CA ASN A 53 -5.28 -17.01 -9.08
C ASN A 53 -3.83 -16.52 -8.85
N LYS A 54 -2.98 -16.74 -9.83
CA LYS A 54 -1.54 -16.42 -9.78
C LYS A 54 -1.27 -14.94 -9.47
N TYR A 55 -2.14 -14.04 -9.94
CA TYR A 55 -2.00 -12.60 -9.76
C TYR A 55 -3.03 -12.04 -8.80
N LEU A 56 -2.58 -11.19 -7.91
CA LEU A 56 -3.41 -10.42 -7.00
C LEU A 56 -3.34 -8.93 -7.37
N HIS A 57 -4.50 -8.33 -7.56
CA HIS A 57 -4.63 -6.91 -7.88
C HIS A 57 -5.17 -6.16 -6.68
N LEU A 58 -4.51 -5.05 -6.31
CA LEU A 58 -4.87 -4.25 -5.14
C LEU A 58 -4.91 -2.77 -5.50
N ALA A 59 -5.90 -2.05 -4.96
CA ALA A 59 -5.84 -0.60 -4.80
C ALA A 59 -5.69 -0.27 -3.32
N VAL A 60 -4.65 0.46 -2.98
CA VAL A 60 -4.29 0.78 -1.59
C VAL A 60 -4.26 2.29 -1.43
N VAL A 61 -5.19 2.83 -0.66
CA VAL A 61 -5.33 4.28 -0.40
C VAL A 61 -4.42 4.69 0.75
N PHE A 62 -3.69 5.78 0.58
CA PHE A 62 -2.78 6.33 1.59
C PHE A 62 -3.23 7.69 2.12
N ALA A 63 -3.78 8.56 1.26
CA ALA A 63 -4.27 9.88 1.67
C ALA A 63 -5.53 10.25 0.90
N THR A 64 -6.40 11.02 1.52
CA THR A 64 -7.64 11.54 0.91
C THR A 64 -7.50 12.99 0.45
N HIS A 65 -6.32 13.34 0.01
CA HIS A 65 -5.96 14.62 -0.60
C HIS A 65 -4.78 14.43 -1.55
N HIS A 66 -4.48 15.46 -2.32
CA HIS A 66 -3.31 15.48 -3.19
C HIS A 66 -2.00 15.42 -2.39
N ILE A 67 -1.08 14.55 -2.80
CA ILE A 67 0.29 14.43 -2.29
C ILE A 67 1.29 14.84 -3.37
N ASN A 68 2.50 15.21 -2.97
CA ASN A 68 3.54 15.59 -3.94
C ASN A 68 4.23 14.35 -4.55
N SER A 69 4.56 13.37 -3.72
CA SER A 69 5.26 12.17 -4.18
C SER A 69 5.12 11.00 -3.22
N TYR A 70 5.30 9.81 -3.76
CA TYR A 70 5.69 8.63 -3.01
C TYR A 70 7.21 8.57 -3.03
N GLU A 71 7.83 8.43 -1.87
CA GLU A 71 9.30 8.38 -1.72
C GLU A 71 9.80 6.93 -1.61
N GLU A 72 9.08 6.11 -0.84
CA GLU A 72 9.40 4.71 -0.60
C GLU A 72 8.13 3.88 -0.47
N VAL A 73 8.23 2.61 -0.85
CA VAL A 73 7.16 1.61 -0.61
C VAL A 73 7.78 0.41 0.09
N TRP A 74 7.08 -0.08 1.13
CA TRP A 74 7.51 -1.17 1.98
C TRP A 74 6.46 -2.27 2.04
N PHE A 75 6.92 -3.52 1.93
CA PHE A 75 6.14 -4.72 2.24
C PHE A 75 6.69 -5.31 3.53
N ASN A 76 5.89 -5.28 4.60
CA ASN A 76 6.35 -5.58 5.95
C ASN A 76 7.59 -4.72 6.30
N ASP A 77 8.72 -5.32 6.63
CA ASP A 77 9.97 -4.61 6.94
C ASP A 77 10.92 -4.48 5.74
N ASN A 78 10.49 -4.94 4.55
CA ASN A 78 11.29 -4.88 3.34
C ASN A 78 10.95 -3.63 2.52
N LYS A 79 11.95 -2.77 2.28
CA LYS A 79 11.83 -1.69 1.31
C LYS A 79 11.87 -2.29 -0.09
N ILE A 80 10.75 -2.22 -0.80
CA ILE A 80 10.64 -2.83 -2.13
C ILE A 80 10.89 -1.85 -3.26
N TRP A 81 10.71 -0.54 -3.00
CA TRP A 81 10.83 0.48 -4.01
C TRP A 81 11.20 1.84 -3.42
N THR A 82 11.97 2.62 -4.17
CA THR A 82 12.26 4.03 -3.88
C THR A 82 12.04 4.89 -5.11
N ALA A 83 11.71 6.17 -4.92
CA ALA A 83 11.53 7.12 -6.02
C ALA A 83 12.82 7.34 -6.82
N SER A 84 13.98 7.27 -6.18
CA SER A 84 15.28 7.50 -6.81
C SER A 84 15.87 6.26 -7.47
N GLY A 85 15.59 5.06 -6.93
CA GLY A 85 16.24 3.82 -7.35
C GLY A 85 15.32 2.77 -7.97
N GLY A 86 13.99 3.00 -7.97
CA GLY A 86 13.01 2.02 -8.44
C GLY A 86 12.90 0.81 -7.53
N PHE A 87 12.53 -0.34 -8.10
CA PHE A 87 12.43 -1.59 -7.35
C PHE A 87 13.79 -2.04 -6.81
N GLN A 88 13.79 -2.48 -5.56
CA GLN A 88 14.97 -2.98 -4.87
C GLN A 88 15.11 -4.49 -5.08
N GLY A 89 16.34 -4.97 -5.32
CA GLY A 89 16.58 -6.40 -5.56
C GLY A 89 15.75 -6.95 -6.72
N ASP A 90 15.08 -8.07 -6.49
CA ASP A 90 14.25 -8.77 -7.49
C ASP A 90 12.74 -8.49 -7.37
N TRP A 91 12.34 -7.51 -6.55
CA TRP A 91 10.92 -7.20 -6.33
C TRP A 91 10.17 -6.80 -7.60
N GLY A 92 10.84 -6.15 -8.56
CA GLY A 92 10.25 -5.78 -9.85
C GLY A 92 9.83 -6.97 -10.70
N THR A 93 10.30 -8.18 -10.42
CA THR A 93 9.87 -9.42 -11.06
C THR A 93 8.47 -9.85 -10.60
N TYR A 94 8.13 -9.60 -9.35
CA TYR A 94 6.90 -10.07 -8.71
C TYR A 94 5.87 -8.98 -8.49
N VAL A 95 6.26 -7.71 -8.57
CA VAL A 95 5.41 -6.55 -8.28
C VAL A 95 5.37 -5.62 -9.48
N THR A 96 4.17 -5.31 -9.94
CA THR A 96 3.91 -4.18 -10.83
C THR A 96 3.13 -3.14 -10.04
N MET A 97 3.53 -1.87 -10.13
CA MET A 97 2.96 -0.81 -9.30
C MET A 97 2.79 0.48 -10.10
N ASP A 98 1.69 1.17 -9.86
CA ASP A 98 1.44 2.51 -10.39
C ASP A 98 1.57 3.54 -9.27
N THR A 99 2.60 4.38 -9.34
CA THR A 99 2.91 5.45 -8.37
C THR A 99 2.43 6.83 -8.84
N THR A 100 1.69 6.90 -9.95
CA THR A 100 1.25 8.17 -10.54
C THR A 100 -0.05 8.73 -9.96
N LYS A 101 -0.74 7.95 -9.12
CA LYS A 101 -2.04 8.31 -8.54
C LYS A 101 -1.86 9.12 -7.25
N LEU A 102 -1.54 10.39 -7.44
CA LEU A 102 -1.16 11.32 -6.36
C LEU A 102 -2.34 12.06 -5.72
N GLY A 103 -3.57 11.75 -6.12
CA GLY A 103 -4.76 12.42 -5.58
C GLY A 103 -5.11 13.73 -6.28
N THR A 104 -4.70 13.90 -7.53
CA THR A 104 -5.14 15.04 -8.34
C THR A 104 -6.61 14.91 -8.76
N SER A 105 -7.30 16.03 -8.96
CA SER A 105 -8.71 16.02 -9.39
C SER A 105 -8.91 15.44 -10.80
N GLY A 106 -7.89 15.56 -11.66
CA GLY A 106 -7.93 15.10 -13.05
C GLY A 106 -7.25 13.74 -13.29
N GLN A 107 -6.88 12.99 -12.23
CA GLN A 107 -6.21 11.71 -12.45
C GLN A 107 -7.10 10.69 -13.16
N SER A 108 -6.48 9.84 -13.98
CA SER A 108 -7.14 8.72 -14.64
C SER A 108 -7.18 7.46 -13.76
N ALA A 109 -7.99 6.48 -14.13
CA ALA A 109 -7.90 5.14 -13.55
C ALA A 109 -6.51 4.52 -13.81
N SER A 110 -6.04 3.67 -12.90
CA SER A 110 -4.74 3.02 -13.05
C SER A 110 -4.76 1.93 -14.12
N SER A 111 -3.81 1.98 -15.06
CA SER A 111 -3.62 0.95 -16.08
C SER A 111 -3.19 -0.41 -15.52
N VAL A 112 -2.71 -0.46 -14.28
CA VAL A 112 -2.40 -1.71 -13.56
C VAL A 112 -3.68 -2.47 -13.19
N LEU A 113 -4.78 -1.76 -12.96
CA LEU A 113 -6.06 -2.33 -12.52
C LEU A 113 -7.10 -2.44 -13.64
N THR A 114 -7.06 -1.59 -14.66
CA THR A 114 -8.07 -1.60 -15.75
C THR A 114 -8.17 -2.90 -16.54
N PRO A 115 -7.18 -3.81 -16.58
CA PRO A 115 -7.37 -5.14 -17.13
C PRO A 115 -8.33 -6.03 -16.34
N ILE A 116 -8.66 -5.66 -15.11
CA ILE A 116 -9.66 -6.34 -14.27
C ILE A 116 -11.03 -5.73 -14.56
N SER A 117 -12.01 -6.56 -14.90
CA SER A 117 -13.36 -6.12 -15.34
C SER A 117 -14.08 -5.25 -14.32
N GLU A 118 -13.85 -5.50 -13.05
CA GLU A 118 -14.46 -4.76 -11.93
C GLU A 118 -13.83 -3.37 -11.72
N TRP A 119 -12.67 -3.09 -12.33
CA TRP A 119 -12.00 -1.78 -12.26
C TRP A 119 -12.04 -1.10 -13.63
N THR A 120 -13.04 -0.30 -13.86
CA THR A 120 -13.24 0.40 -15.12
C THR A 120 -12.48 1.72 -15.18
N ALA A 121 -12.50 2.37 -16.35
CA ALA A 121 -11.89 3.69 -16.54
C ALA A 121 -12.54 4.78 -15.67
N ASP A 122 -13.71 4.54 -15.10
CA ASP A 122 -14.41 5.46 -14.21
C ASP A 122 -13.87 5.41 -12.76
N HIS A 123 -13.13 4.36 -12.40
CA HIS A 123 -12.51 4.20 -11.07
C HIS A 123 -11.23 5.04 -10.94
N LYS A 124 -11.38 6.35 -11.06
CA LYS A 124 -10.27 7.32 -11.04
C LYS A 124 -9.77 7.63 -9.64
N LEU A 125 -10.64 7.52 -8.64
CA LEU A 125 -10.40 7.96 -7.25
C LEU A 125 -9.87 9.39 -7.18
N SER A 126 -10.51 10.30 -7.91
CA SER A 126 -10.13 11.72 -7.95
C SER A 126 -10.03 12.32 -6.55
N GLY A 127 -8.96 13.07 -6.27
CA GLY A 127 -8.71 13.63 -4.94
C GLY A 127 -8.16 12.65 -3.91
N ILE A 128 -7.89 11.38 -4.30
CA ILE A 128 -7.41 10.33 -3.40
C ILE A 128 -6.07 9.81 -3.91
N ALA A 129 -5.04 9.87 -3.06
CA ALA A 129 -3.73 9.31 -3.36
C ALA A 129 -3.72 7.80 -3.03
N TYR A 130 -3.47 6.98 -4.05
CA TYR A 130 -3.43 5.53 -3.91
C TYR A 130 -2.31 4.90 -4.75
N LEU A 131 -1.89 3.72 -4.35
CA LEU A 131 -1.04 2.84 -5.17
C LEU A 131 -1.89 1.70 -5.72
N ALA A 132 -1.69 1.41 -6.99
CA ALA A 132 -2.24 0.22 -7.63
C ALA A 132 -1.16 -0.82 -7.76
N PHE A 133 -1.46 -2.05 -7.38
CA PHE A 133 -0.52 -3.17 -7.42
C PHE A 133 -1.06 -4.33 -8.23
N LYS A 134 -0.16 -5.00 -8.94
CA LYS A 134 -0.32 -6.37 -9.43
C LYS A 134 0.81 -7.19 -8.82
N LEU A 135 0.46 -8.15 -7.97
CA LEU A 135 1.41 -9.04 -7.29
C LEU A 135 1.35 -10.41 -7.95
N GLU A 136 2.51 -10.94 -8.35
CA GLU A 136 2.63 -12.33 -8.77
C GLU A 136 2.92 -13.19 -7.55
N TRP A 137 2.06 -14.19 -7.31
CA TRP A 137 2.24 -15.07 -6.17
C TRP A 137 3.55 -15.85 -6.24
N TYR A 138 4.35 -15.74 -5.20
CA TYR A 138 5.55 -16.53 -4.98
C TYR A 138 5.73 -16.74 -3.48
N GLN A 139 5.80 -18.01 -3.06
CA GLN A 139 5.79 -18.39 -1.64
C GLN A 139 6.87 -17.68 -0.83
N ASP A 140 8.10 -17.59 -1.37
CA ASP A 140 9.24 -17.00 -0.66
C ASP A 140 9.10 -15.47 -0.49
N LYS A 141 8.34 -14.82 -1.38
CA LYS A 141 8.08 -13.37 -1.31
C LYS A 141 6.88 -13.01 -0.45
N PHE A 142 5.87 -13.87 -0.45
CA PHE A 142 4.60 -13.63 0.26
C PHE A 142 4.25 -14.81 1.18
N PRO A 143 5.12 -15.16 2.15
CA PRO A 143 4.95 -16.38 2.97
C PRO A 143 3.68 -16.33 3.84
N GLN A 144 3.18 -15.13 4.15
CA GLN A 144 1.99 -14.92 4.99
C GLN A 144 0.81 -14.32 4.20
N GLY A 145 0.84 -14.40 2.86
CA GLY A 145 -0.18 -13.81 1.99
C GLY A 145 0.05 -12.32 1.73
N VAL A 146 -1.02 -11.53 1.72
CA VAL A 146 -0.95 -10.08 1.45
C VAL A 146 -0.09 -9.39 2.52
N PRO A 147 1.01 -8.71 2.12
CA PRO A 147 1.90 -8.07 3.09
C PRO A 147 1.25 -6.83 3.72
N ASN A 148 1.83 -6.38 4.82
CA ASN A 148 1.55 -5.04 5.36
C ASN A 148 2.20 -3.99 4.44
N ILE A 149 1.38 -3.21 3.74
CA ILE A 149 1.83 -2.24 2.73
C ILE A 149 1.89 -0.86 3.35
N THR A 150 3.10 -0.31 3.42
CA THR A 150 3.33 1.05 3.90
C THR A 150 4.09 1.87 2.85
N ALA A 151 3.88 3.16 2.83
CA ALA A 151 4.59 4.07 1.95
C ALA A 151 5.10 5.30 2.71
N VAL A 152 6.27 5.78 2.33
CA VAL A 152 6.75 7.10 2.73
C VAL A 152 6.22 8.10 1.71
N ILE A 153 5.46 9.07 2.18
CA ILE A 153 4.77 10.08 1.40
C ILE A 153 5.33 11.45 1.73
N MET A 154 5.42 12.31 0.71
CA MET A 154 5.78 13.72 0.85
C MET A 154 4.59 14.60 0.49
N VAL A 155 4.25 15.52 1.39
CA VAL A 155 3.29 16.61 1.15
C VAL A 155 3.99 17.93 1.47
N LYS A 156 4.20 18.75 0.45
CA LYS A 156 4.74 20.11 0.60
C LYS A 156 3.59 21.07 0.82
N ARG A 157 3.82 22.03 1.64
CA ARG A 157 2.91 23.20 1.77
C ARG A 157 3.01 24.11 0.56
#